data_bea4c03daae3bbbc73ca296de2402bcb
#
_entry.id   bea4c03daae3bbbc73ca296de2402bcb
#
_cell.length_a   1.000
_cell.length_b   1.000
_cell.length_c   1.000
_cell.angle_alpha   90.00
_cell.angle_beta   90.00
_cell.angle_gamma   90.00
#
_symmetry.space_group_name_H-M   'P 1'
#
loop_
_entity.id
_entity.type
_entity.pdbx_description
1 polymer ?
#
loop_
_entity_poly.entity_id
_entity_poly.type
_entity_poly.pdbx_seq_one_letter_code
_entity_poly.pdbx_strand_id
1 'polypeptide(L)'
;VTVKSNERGEVDIDDLRRVVNENTAAIMLTNPNTLGIFEKNIMEIREIVHEAGGLLYYDGANLNAIMDKVRPGDMGFDAVHLNLHKTFTGPHGGGGPGSGPVGVVKELSSYLPKPMVIKDGEFYKYDNNIENSIGRVKPFYGNFGIYLRAYTYIRTMGAEGLKEVSEAAVLNANYIKARLKDHFEIPYDQYCKHEFVLSGTKQKQFGVRTLDMAKRLLDFGVHPPTIYFPLNV
;
A
#
# COMPACT_ATOMS: atom_id res chain seq x y z
N VAL A 1 -17.34 -5.77 -7.90
CA VAL A 1 -17.47 -4.68 -8.91
C VAL A 1 -16.18 -3.88 -8.89
N THR A 2 -15.71 -3.43 -10.06
CA THR A 2 -14.53 -2.56 -10.18
C THR A 2 -15.00 -1.14 -10.45
N VAL A 3 -14.49 -0.18 -9.69
CA VAL A 3 -14.66 1.25 -9.94
C VAL A 3 -13.59 1.70 -10.93
N LYS A 4 -13.96 2.53 -11.89
CA LYS A 4 -13.03 3.06 -12.89
C LYS A 4 -12.08 4.07 -12.28
N SER A 5 -10.93 4.26 -12.95
CA SER A 5 -10.05 5.39 -12.71
C SER A 5 -10.32 6.49 -13.75
N ASN A 6 -10.13 7.73 -13.33
CA ASN A 6 -10.18 8.88 -14.24
C ASN A 6 -8.86 9.02 -15.03
N GLU A 7 -8.77 9.99 -15.93
CA GLU A 7 -7.57 10.25 -16.74
C GLU A 7 -6.32 10.63 -15.92
N ARG A 8 -6.51 11.02 -14.67
CA ARG A 8 -5.41 11.34 -13.74
C ARG A 8 -4.91 10.13 -12.95
N GLY A 9 -5.54 8.94 -13.13
CA GLY A 9 -5.24 7.75 -12.36
C GLY A 9 -5.81 7.76 -10.93
N GLU A 10 -6.72 8.65 -10.62
CA GLU A 10 -7.47 8.74 -9.37
C GLU A 10 -8.80 7.98 -9.52
N VAL A 11 -9.51 7.72 -8.42
CA VAL A 11 -10.86 7.11 -8.48
C VAL A 11 -11.82 8.02 -9.23
N ASP A 12 -12.58 7.47 -10.17
CA ASP A 12 -13.66 8.15 -10.82
C ASP A 12 -14.87 8.23 -9.87
N ILE A 13 -15.12 9.42 -9.33
CA ILE A 13 -16.15 9.64 -8.31
C ILE A 13 -17.56 9.42 -8.87
N ASP A 14 -17.81 9.77 -10.13
CA ASP A 14 -19.13 9.56 -10.77
C ASP A 14 -19.38 8.06 -10.95
N ASP A 15 -18.37 7.31 -11.38
CA ASP A 15 -18.47 5.85 -11.46
C ASP A 15 -18.63 5.21 -10.08
N LEU A 16 -17.93 5.72 -9.05
CA LEU A 16 -18.11 5.26 -7.67
C LEU A 16 -19.55 5.46 -7.20
N ARG A 17 -20.12 6.66 -7.38
CA ARG A 17 -21.51 6.97 -7.00
C ARG A 17 -22.51 6.08 -7.75
N ARG A 18 -22.21 5.70 -8.98
CA ARG A 18 -23.06 4.83 -9.80
C ARG A 18 -23.11 3.40 -9.29
N VAL A 19 -22.02 2.88 -8.72
CA VAL A 19 -21.90 1.46 -8.32
C VAL A 19 -22.13 1.22 -6.84
N VAL A 20 -21.94 2.23 -6.00
CA VAL A 20 -22.18 2.13 -4.55
C VAL A 20 -23.68 2.19 -4.26
N ASN A 21 -24.17 1.28 -3.43
CA ASN A 21 -25.56 1.20 -3.00
C ASN A 21 -25.65 0.45 -1.65
N GLU A 22 -26.84 0.24 -1.13
CA GLU A 22 -27.13 -0.41 0.15
C GLU A 22 -26.62 -1.86 0.28
N ASN A 23 -26.21 -2.47 -0.83
CA ASN A 23 -25.60 -3.82 -0.83
C ASN A 23 -24.06 -3.75 -0.89
N THR A 24 -23.47 -2.56 -0.82
CA THR A 24 -22.03 -2.39 -0.85
C THR A 24 -21.43 -2.72 0.53
N ALA A 25 -20.69 -3.81 0.62
CA ALA A 25 -20.06 -4.23 1.87
C ALA A 25 -18.80 -3.40 2.19
N ALA A 26 -17.95 -3.17 1.20
CA ALA A 26 -16.72 -2.41 1.38
C ALA A 26 -16.11 -1.96 0.05
N ILE A 27 -15.22 -0.97 0.14
CA ILE A 27 -14.24 -0.64 -0.90
C ILE A 27 -12.83 -0.92 -0.38
N MET A 28 -11.94 -1.44 -1.23
CA MET A 28 -10.53 -1.63 -0.92
C MET A 28 -9.69 -0.71 -1.79
N LEU A 29 -8.83 0.07 -1.17
CA LEU A 29 -7.94 1.02 -1.84
C LEU A 29 -6.53 0.96 -1.28
N THR A 30 -5.56 1.21 -2.17
CA THR A 30 -4.18 1.55 -1.80
C THR A 30 -4.01 3.06 -1.96
N ASN A 31 -3.56 3.76 -0.94
CA ASN A 31 -3.31 5.21 -1.02
C ASN A 31 -1.97 5.59 -0.39
N PRO A 32 -0.95 6.03 -1.17
CA PRO A 32 -0.99 6.24 -2.63
C PRO A 32 -1.19 4.93 -3.41
N ASN A 33 -1.75 5.05 -4.61
CA ASN A 33 -1.97 3.90 -5.48
C ASN A 33 -0.68 3.44 -6.19
N THR A 34 -0.74 2.36 -6.97
CA THR A 34 0.42 1.76 -7.66
C THR A 34 0.99 2.63 -8.80
N LEU A 35 0.29 3.68 -9.19
CA LEU A 35 0.82 4.70 -10.11
C LEU A 35 1.66 5.77 -9.38
N GLY A 36 1.80 5.66 -8.06
CA GLY A 36 2.45 6.65 -7.20
C GLY A 36 1.61 7.89 -6.91
N ILE A 37 0.30 7.82 -7.13
CA ILE A 37 -0.63 8.96 -7.01
C ILE A 37 -1.39 8.87 -5.69
N PHE A 38 -1.41 9.98 -4.95
CA PHE A 38 -2.23 10.09 -3.74
C PHE A 38 -3.66 10.47 -4.10
N GLU A 39 -4.63 9.66 -3.65
CA GLU A 39 -6.06 9.92 -3.86
C GLU A 39 -6.51 11.13 -3.03
N LYS A 40 -6.74 12.24 -3.72
CA LYS A 40 -7.11 13.50 -3.07
C LYS A 40 -8.53 13.51 -2.57
N ASN A 41 -9.40 12.78 -3.25
CA ASN A 41 -10.83 12.73 -2.96
C ASN A 41 -11.17 11.66 -1.93
N ILE A 42 -10.18 11.18 -1.17
CA ILE A 42 -10.37 10.07 -0.22
C ILE A 42 -11.48 10.35 0.81
N MET A 43 -11.67 11.61 1.21
CA MET A 43 -12.72 11.99 2.15
C MET A 43 -14.11 11.88 1.50
N GLU A 44 -14.25 12.27 0.24
CA GLU A 44 -15.49 12.11 -0.52
C GLU A 44 -15.79 10.63 -0.80
N ILE A 45 -14.78 9.84 -1.13
CA ILE A 45 -14.90 8.38 -1.29
C ILE A 45 -15.43 7.76 0.00
N ARG A 46 -14.86 8.15 1.13
CA ARG A 46 -15.31 7.72 2.46
C ARG A 46 -16.80 8.06 2.66
N GLU A 47 -17.20 9.30 2.43
CA GLU A 47 -18.59 9.72 2.62
C GLU A 47 -19.55 8.89 1.80
N ILE A 48 -19.28 8.73 0.50
CA ILE A 48 -20.12 7.94 -0.41
C ILE A 48 -20.29 6.50 0.09
N VAL A 49 -19.20 5.86 0.55
CA VAL A 49 -19.23 4.46 0.97
C VAL A 49 -19.88 4.28 2.33
N HIS A 50 -19.55 5.16 3.30
CA HIS A 50 -20.13 5.09 4.66
C HIS A 50 -21.63 5.43 4.67
N GLU A 51 -22.08 6.39 3.85
CA GLU A 51 -23.52 6.70 3.70
C GLU A 51 -24.33 5.49 3.18
N ALA A 52 -23.70 4.64 2.38
CA ALA A 52 -24.31 3.38 1.92
C ALA A 52 -24.19 2.23 2.94
N GLY A 53 -23.56 2.45 4.09
CA GLY A 53 -23.31 1.44 5.11
C GLY A 53 -22.09 0.54 4.85
N GLY A 54 -21.30 0.83 3.82
CA GLY A 54 -20.08 0.10 3.47
C GLY A 54 -18.88 0.53 4.30
N LEU A 55 -17.80 -0.23 4.24
CA LEU A 55 -16.54 0.00 4.94
C LEU A 55 -15.40 0.36 3.97
N LEU A 56 -14.36 1.04 4.49
CA LEU A 56 -13.13 1.30 3.76
C LEU A 56 -12.00 0.42 4.28
N TYR A 57 -11.37 -0.34 3.38
CA TYR A 57 -10.21 -1.16 3.67
C TYR A 57 -8.95 -0.56 3.02
N TYR A 58 -7.96 -0.25 3.84
CA TYR A 58 -6.67 0.26 3.39
C TYR A 58 -5.68 -0.87 3.10
N ASP A 59 -5.24 -0.99 1.85
CA ASP A 59 -4.06 -1.77 1.51
C ASP A 59 -2.82 -0.95 1.82
N GLY A 60 -2.11 -1.32 2.86
CA GLY A 60 -0.93 -0.63 3.36
C GLY A 60 0.37 -0.94 2.60
N ALA A 61 0.30 -1.48 1.39
CA ALA A 61 1.47 -1.80 0.57
C ALA A 61 2.39 -0.60 0.33
N ASN A 62 1.82 0.60 0.21
CA ASN A 62 2.52 1.83 -0.14
C ASN A 62 2.69 2.81 1.04
N LEU A 63 2.64 2.30 2.28
CA LEU A 63 2.76 3.09 3.51
C LEU A 63 4.06 3.91 3.58
N ASN A 64 5.14 3.46 2.99
CA ASN A 64 6.46 4.11 3.02
C ASN A 64 6.47 5.54 2.44
N ALA A 65 5.45 5.93 1.68
CA ALA A 65 5.32 7.30 1.16
C ALA A 65 4.60 8.27 2.10
N ILE A 66 3.97 7.77 3.16
CA ILE A 66 3.07 8.58 4.00
C ILE A 66 3.34 8.49 5.50
N MET A 67 4.41 7.78 5.92
CA MET A 67 4.78 7.72 7.33
C MET A 67 5.00 9.14 7.89
N ASP A 68 4.44 9.40 9.05
CA ASP A 68 4.41 10.72 9.72
C ASP A 68 3.72 11.85 8.92
N LYS A 69 3.01 11.55 7.84
CA LYS A 69 2.28 12.54 7.03
C LYS A 69 0.78 12.42 7.17
N VAL A 70 0.26 11.20 7.13
CA VAL A 70 -1.17 10.93 7.31
C VAL A 70 -1.37 9.50 7.83
N ARG A 71 -2.34 9.33 8.70
CA ARG A 71 -2.74 8.01 9.20
C ARG A 71 -3.93 7.49 8.40
N PRO A 72 -4.00 6.18 8.10
CA PRO A 72 -5.17 5.61 7.39
C PRO A 72 -6.51 5.94 8.08
N GLY A 73 -6.57 5.91 9.40
CA GLY A 73 -7.79 6.29 10.14
C GLY A 73 -8.23 7.74 9.92
N ASP A 74 -7.29 8.68 9.74
CA ASP A 74 -7.63 10.09 9.46
C ASP A 74 -8.21 10.27 8.05
N MET A 75 -7.88 9.35 7.14
CA MET A 75 -8.49 9.26 5.80
C MET A 75 -9.85 8.54 5.81
N GLY A 76 -10.28 8.01 6.97
CA GLY A 76 -11.57 7.34 7.14
C GLY A 76 -11.57 5.85 6.85
N PHE A 77 -10.41 5.21 6.80
CA PHE A 77 -10.33 3.75 6.65
C PHE A 77 -10.70 3.05 7.96
N ASP A 78 -11.55 2.02 7.84
CA ASP A 78 -12.06 1.22 8.96
C ASP A 78 -11.15 0.03 9.28
N ALA A 79 -10.47 -0.48 8.27
CA ALA A 79 -9.50 -1.55 8.41
C ALA A 79 -8.23 -1.25 7.59
N VAL A 80 -7.09 -1.72 8.09
CA VAL A 80 -5.79 -1.56 7.43
C VAL A 80 -4.96 -2.82 7.61
N HIS A 81 -4.25 -3.25 6.57
CA HIS A 81 -3.11 -4.14 6.73
C HIS A 81 -1.81 -3.45 6.33
N LEU A 82 -0.71 -3.83 6.97
CA LEU A 82 0.62 -3.32 6.65
C LEU A 82 1.50 -4.45 6.13
N ASN A 83 2.35 -4.16 5.16
CA ASN A 83 3.29 -5.13 4.60
C ASN A 83 4.67 -4.95 5.23
N LEU A 84 5.04 -5.82 6.17
CA LEU A 84 6.34 -5.74 6.84
C LEU A 84 7.51 -5.97 5.88
N HIS A 85 7.29 -6.68 4.77
CA HIS A 85 8.27 -6.93 3.72
C HIS A 85 8.42 -5.80 2.68
N LYS A 86 7.66 -4.72 2.83
CA LYS A 86 7.75 -3.51 1.99
C LYS A 86 8.30 -2.36 2.82
N THR A 87 7.44 -1.69 3.56
CA THR A 87 7.78 -0.48 4.34
C THR A 87 8.82 -0.75 5.43
N PHE A 88 8.85 -1.94 6.05
CA PHE A 88 9.67 -2.23 7.23
C PHE A 88 10.79 -3.23 6.95
N THR A 89 11.24 -3.35 5.71
CA THR A 89 12.46 -4.08 5.29
C THR A 89 12.49 -5.59 5.58
N GLY A 90 11.38 -6.19 5.93
CA GLY A 90 11.31 -7.65 6.12
C GLY A 90 11.36 -8.39 4.78
N PRO A 91 11.98 -9.59 4.68
CA PRO A 91 11.87 -10.42 3.49
C PRO A 91 10.47 -11.05 3.37
N HIS A 92 10.03 -11.34 2.14
CA HIS A 92 8.84 -12.16 1.90
C HIS A 92 9.16 -13.55 1.30
N GLY A 93 10.44 -13.81 1.03
CA GLY A 93 10.92 -15.13 0.57
C GLY A 93 10.27 -15.62 -0.74
N GLY A 94 9.97 -14.73 -1.68
CA GLY A 94 9.28 -15.11 -2.92
C GLY A 94 7.82 -15.54 -2.72
N GLY A 95 7.14 -14.99 -1.72
CA GLY A 95 5.78 -15.39 -1.31
C GLY A 95 5.75 -16.32 -0.09
N GLY A 96 6.89 -16.46 0.62
CA GLY A 96 7.08 -17.29 1.80
C GLY A 96 6.75 -16.55 3.12
N PRO A 97 7.74 -16.22 3.96
CA PRO A 97 7.54 -15.83 5.35
C PRO A 97 7.11 -14.38 5.56
N GLY A 98 6.31 -13.81 4.68
CA GLY A 98 5.75 -12.47 4.84
C GLY A 98 4.86 -12.37 6.08
N SER A 99 4.66 -11.16 6.58
CA SER A 99 3.76 -10.84 7.67
C SER A 99 3.14 -9.46 7.47
N GLY A 100 1.93 -9.29 8.00
CA GLY A 100 1.20 -8.03 7.90
C GLY A 100 0.31 -7.84 9.12
N PRO A 101 0.61 -6.89 10.02
CA PRO A 101 -0.32 -6.48 11.06
C PRO A 101 -1.61 -5.95 10.44
N VAL A 102 -2.72 -6.25 11.09
CA VAL A 102 -4.05 -5.71 10.75
C VAL A 102 -4.50 -4.80 11.87
N GLY A 103 -4.87 -3.58 11.53
CA GLY A 103 -5.52 -2.63 12.42
C GLY A 103 -6.96 -2.38 11.97
N VAL A 104 -7.85 -2.15 12.93
CA VAL A 104 -9.26 -1.86 12.65
C VAL A 104 -9.78 -0.79 13.60
N VAL A 105 -10.86 -0.12 13.21
CA VAL A 105 -11.62 0.73 14.12
C VAL A 105 -12.21 -0.11 15.26
N LYS A 106 -12.59 0.57 16.36
CA LYS A 106 -13.06 -0.10 17.57
C LYS A 106 -14.26 -1.02 17.32
N GLU A 107 -15.16 -0.60 16.47
CA GLU A 107 -16.39 -1.31 16.11
C GLU A 107 -16.13 -2.67 15.47
N LEU A 108 -14.99 -2.82 14.78
CA LEU A 108 -14.57 -4.06 14.13
C LEU A 108 -13.67 -4.94 15.00
N SER A 109 -13.26 -4.47 16.19
CA SER A 109 -12.27 -5.19 17.02
C SER A 109 -12.74 -6.57 17.47
N SER A 110 -14.05 -6.75 17.71
CA SER A 110 -14.64 -8.05 18.11
C SER A 110 -14.67 -9.09 16.97
N TYR A 111 -14.43 -8.68 15.73
CA TYR A 111 -14.43 -9.58 14.56
C TYR A 111 -13.02 -10.06 14.18
N LEU A 112 -11.98 -9.53 14.81
CA LEU A 112 -10.61 -9.92 14.49
C LEU A 112 -10.36 -11.42 14.70
N PRO A 113 -9.38 -12.01 13.96
CA PRO A 113 -8.99 -13.40 14.16
C PRO A 113 -8.53 -13.68 15.60
N LYS A 114 -8.77 -14.88 16.08
CA LYS A 114 -8.26 -15.36 17.38
C LYS A 114 -7.12 -16.36 17.21
N PRO A 115 -6.24 -16.52 18.21
CA PRO A 115 -6.20 -15.78 19.48
C PRO A 115 -5.68 -14.37 19.34
N MET A 116 -6.04 -13.50 20.28
CA MET A 116 -5.42 -12.20 20.48
C MET A 116 -4.43 -12.25 21.64
N VAL A 117 -3.36 -11.46 21.56
CA VAL A 117 -2.45 -11.31 22.70
C VAL A 117 -3.01 -10.24 23.62
N ILE A 118 -3.26 -10.58 24.87
CA ILE A 118 -3.67 -9.63 25.90
C ILE A 118 -2.67 -9.57 27.04
N LYS A 119 -2.60 -8.41 27.68
CA LYS A 119 -1.81 -8.25 28.91
C LYS A 119 -2.65 -8.63 30.12
N ASP A 120 -2.13 -9.52 30.97
CA ASP A 120 -2.75 -9.97 32.20
C ASP A 120 -1.76 -9.78 33.37
N GLY A 121 -1.91 -8.67 34.08
CA GLY A 121 -0.94 -8.23 35.08
C GLY A 121 0.44 -7.94 34.43
N GLU A 122 1.48 -8.67 34.86
CA GLU A 122 2.84 -8.55 34.31
C GLU A 122 3.11 -9.50 33.13
N PHE A 123 2.16 -10.40 32.81
CA PHE A 123 2.33 -11.41 31.78
C PHE A 123 1.48 -11.13 30.55
N TYR A 124 1.83 -11.77 29.45
CA TYR A 124 1.04 -11.80 28.24
C TYR A 124 0.50 -13.20 28.01
N LYS A 125 -0.77 -13.30 27.59
CA LYS A 125 -1.41 -14.57 27.25
C LYS A 125 -2.22 -14.48 25.98
N TYR A 126 -2.53 -15.64 25.42
CA TYR A 126 -3.47 -15.73 24.31
C TYR A 126 -4.91 -15.76 24.81
N ASP A 127 -5.73 -14.84 24.30
CA ASP A 127 -7.17 -14.84 24.51
C ASP A 127 -7.87 -15.44 23.29
N ASN A 128 -8.67 -16.47 23.54
CA ASN A 128 -9.51 -17.10 22.51
C ASN A 128 -11.00 -16.70 22.66
N ASN A 129 -11.35 -15.93 23.69
CA ASN A 129 -12.73 -15.55 24.02
C ASN A 129 -13.13 -14.25 23.33
N ILE A 130 -13.13 -14.25 22.01
CA ILE A 130 -13.55 -13.11 21.19
C ILE A 130 -14.88 -13.50 20.55
N GLU A 131 -15.97 -12.89 21.00
CA GLU A 131 -17.34 -13.33 20.74
C GLU A 131 -17.67 -13.44 19.25
N ASN A 132 -17.40 -12.39 18.48
CA ASN A 132 -17.74 -12.30 17.06
C ASN A 132 -16.57 -12.63 16.12
N SER A 133 -15.47 -13.18 16.67
CA SER A 133 -14.27 -13.44 15.88
C SER A 133 -14.56 -14.33 14.67
N ILE A 134 -13.94 -13.98 13.53
CA ILE A 134 -13.93 -14.83 12.33
C ILE A 134 -13.20 -16.17 12.53
N GLY A 135 -12.67 -16.43 13.73
CA GLY A 135 -12.00 -17.68 14.06
C GLY A 135 -10.48 -17.64 13.85
N ARG A 136 -9.88 -18.82 13.81
CA ARG A 136 -8.44 -18.97 13.53
C ARG A 136 -8.21 -19.01 12.02
N VAL A 137 -7.51 -18.02 11.49
CA VAL A 137 -7.18 -17.94 10.05
C VAL A 137 -5.83 -18.56 9.70
N LYS A 138 -4.97 -18.82 10.72
CA LYS A 138 -3.65 -19.43 10.57
C LYS A 138 -3.36 -20.40 11.73
N PRO A 139 -2.57 -21.46 11.50
CA PRO A 139 -2.18 -22.42 12.55
C PRO A 139 -1.16 -21.86 13.53
N PHE A 140 -0.47 -20.76 13.19
CA PHE A 140 0.56 -20.10 14.01
C PHE A 140 0.36 -18.59 14.01
N TYR A 141 0.99 -17.89 14.96
CA TYR A 141 0.74 -16.46 15.20
C TYR A 141 1.56 -15.53 14.28
N GLY A 142 2.30 -16.05 13.32
CA GLY A 142 3.10 -15.32 12.35
C GLY A 142 4.60 -15.62 12.46
N ASN A 143 5.35 -15.03 11.55
CA ASN A 143 6.78 -15.27 11.41
C ASN A 143 7.58 -14.37 12.37
N PHE A 144 7.96 -14.89 13.54
CA PHE A 144 8.64 -14.13 14.58
C PHE A 144 9.89 -13.38 14.07
N GLY A 145 10.73 -14.03 13.25
CA GLY A 145 11.91 -13.39 12.66
C GLY A 145 11.60 -12.16 11.81
N ILE A 146 10.45 -12.14 11.13
CA ILE A 146 9.99 -10.98 10.37
C ILE A 146 9.56 -9.84 11.31
N TYR A 147 8.87 -10.16 12.41
CA TYR A 147 8.51 -9.17 13.42
C TYR A 147 9.74 -8.54 14.04
N LEU A 148 10.75 -9.36 14.39
CA LEU A 148 12.00 -8.88 14.97
C LEU A 148 12.76 -7.93 14.02
N ARG A 149 12.82 -8.24 12.72
CA ARG A 149 13.42 -7.36 11.72
C ARG A 149 12.69 -6.04 11.60
N ALA A 150 11.38 -6.05 11.48
CA ALA A 150 10.56 -4.85 11.41
C ALA A 150 10.69 -4.01 12.70
N TYR A 151 10.65 -4.66 13.85
CA TYR A 151 10.84 -4.00 15.14
C TYR A 151 12.22 -3.32 15.24
N THR A 152 13.28 -4.05 14.87
CA THR A 152 14.66 -3.51 14.88
C THR A 152 14.77 -2.31 13.94
N TYR A 153 14.21 -2.39 12.73
CA TYR A 153 14.18 -1.28 11.78
C TYR A 153 13.48 -0.04 12.37
N ILE A 154 12.27 -0.21 12.89
CA ILE A 154 11.50 0.88 13.50
C ILE A 154 12.27 1.49 14.70
N ARG A 155 12.88 0.66 15.54
CA ARG A 155 13.66 1.14 16.70
C ARG A 155 14.96 1.86 16.30
N THR A 156 15.60 1.41 15.23
CA THR A 156 16.82 2.03 14.69
C THR A 156 16.53 3.40 14.07
N MET A 157 15.47 3.48 13.29
CA MET A 157 15.09 4.72 12.60
C MET A 157 14.48 5.75 13.57
N GLY A 158 13.70 5.31 14.54
CA GLY A 158 12.91 6.20 15.40
C GLY A 158 11.85 6.98 14.61
N ALA A 159 11.17 7.90 15.26
CA ALA A 159 10.11 8.69 14.62
C ALA A 159 10.67 9.60 13.51
N GLU A 160 11.73 10.33 13.80
CA GLU A 160 12.35 11.24 12.82
C GLU A 160 12.91 10.49 11.62
N GLY A 161 13.61 9.37 11.82
CA GLY A 161 14.15 8.58 10.72
C GLY A 161 13.05 7.98 9.82
N LEU A 162 11.93 7.53 10.37
CA LEU A 162 10.80 7.04 9.56
C LEU A 162 10.15 8.16 8.73
N LYS A 163 10.08 9.37 9.27
CA LYS A 163 9.66 10.56 8.55
C LYS A 163 10.61 10.88 7.39
N GLU A 164 11.90 10.93 7.67
CA GLU A 164 12.94 11.18 6.66
C GLU A 164 12.92 10.13 5.54
N VAL A 165 12.66 8.86 5.86
CA VAL A 165 12.49 7.78 4.86
C VAL A 165 11.38 8.11 3.89
N SER A 166 10.21 8.54 4.38
CA SER A 166 9.08 8.92 3.51
C SER A 166 9.41 10.14 2.65
N GLU A 167 10.00 11.17 3.24
CA GLU A 167 10.39 12.39 2.53
C GLU A 167 11.42 12.12 1.44
N ALA A 168 12.47 11.36 1.76
CA ALA A 168 13.51 10.97 0.82
C ALA A 168 12.95 10.10 -0.32
N ALA A 169 12.06 9.16 -0.02
CA ALA A 169 11.44 8.30 -1.03
C ALA A 169 10.65 9.13 -2.05
N VAL A 170 9.86 10.10 -1.58
CA VAL A 170 9.08 11.00 -2.45
C VAL A 170 9.98 11.92 -3.25
N LEU A 171 11.00 12.50 -2.62
CA LEU A 171 11.97 13.37 -3.29
C LEU A 171 12.72 12.61 -4.40
N ASN A 172 13.23 11.41 -4.08
CA ASN A 172 13.99 10.59 -5.03
C ASN A 172 13.14 10.21 -6.25
N ALA A 173 11.89 9.79 -6.05
CA ALA A 173 10.99 9.43 -7.14
C ALA A 173 10.74 10.62 -8.07
N ASN A 174 10.42 11.80 -7.52
CA ASN A 174 10.19 13.00 -8.32
C ASN A 174 11.46 13.49 -9.02
N TYR A 175 12.63 13.39 -8.36
CA TYR A 175 13.91 13.73 -8.98
C TYR A 175 14.21 12.84 -10.19
N ILE A 176 14.10 11.52 -10.04
CA ILE A 176 14.33 10.57 -11.14
C ILE A 176 13.32 10.83 -12.27
N LYS A 177 12.05 11.02 -11.94
CA LYS A 177 11.00 11.34 -12.91
C LYS A 177 11.37 12.60 -13.72
N ALA A 178 11.76 13.67 -13.04
CA ALA A 178 12.16 14.92 -13.68
C ALA A 178 13.38 14.73 -14.62
N ARG A 179 14.32 13.86 -14.24
CA ARG A 179 15.51 13.55 -15.08
C ARG A 179 15.18 12.68 -16.30
N LEU A 180 14.12 11.90 -16.25
CA LEU A 180 13.77 10.95 -17.31
C LEU A 180 12.65 11.44 -18.26
N LYS A 181 11.92 12.50 -17.91
CA LYS A 181 10.74 12.96 -18.66
C LYS A 181 11.00 13.29 -20.14
N ASP A 182 12.19 13.77 -20.47
CA ASP A 182 12.54 14.10 -21.85
C ASP A 182 12.90 12.85 -22.68
N HIS A 183 13.23 11.75 -22.02
CA HIS A 183 13.64 10.51 -22.64
C HIS A 183 12.51 9.48 -22.73
N PHE A 184 11.57 9.51 -21.78
CA PHE A 184 10.46 8.58 -21.69
C PHE A 184 9.12 9.29 -21.75
N GLU A 185 8.09 8.57 -22.12
CA GLU A 185 6.73 9.00 -21.92
C GLU A 185 6.35 8.75 -20.45
N ILE A 186 5.71 9.74 -19.82
CA ILE A 186 5.21 9.66 -18.45
C ILE A 186 3.68 9.77 -18.53
N PRO A 187 2.92 8.67 -18.48
CA PRO A 187 1.48 8.68 -18.66
C PRO A 187 0.74 9.55 -17.64
N TYR A 188 1.29 9.63 -16.43
CA TYR A 188 0.73 10.42 -15.32
C TYR A 188 1.77 11.44 -14.83
N ASP A 189 1.94 12.54 -15.59
CA ASP A 189 2.93 13.58 -15.28
C ASP A 189 2.40 14.59 -14.25
N GLN A 190 2.12 14.12 -13.05
CA GLN A 190 1.85 14.92 -11.85
C GLN A 190 2.84 14.56 -10.75
N TYR A 191 2.94 15.35 -9.67
CA TYR A 191 3.79 14.99 -8.54
C TYR A 191 3.41 13.61 -8.01
N CYS A 192 4.38 12.71 -8.03
CA CYS A 192 4.21 11.35 -7.52
C CYS A 192 4.63 11.26 -6.04
N LYS A 193 4.23 10.19 -5.40
CA LYS A 193 4.72 9.81 -4.08
C LYS A 193 6.06 9.06 -4.22
N HIS A 194 6.20 7.86 -3.71
CA HIS A 194 7.46 7.11 -3.69
C HIS A 194 7.79 6.36 -4.98
N GLU A 195 6.90 6.35 -5.93
CA GLU A 195 7.05 5.65 -7.21
C GLU A 195 6.32 6.39 -8.34
N PHE A 196 6.61 6.04 -9.58
CA PHE A 196 5.94 6.54 -10.76
C PHE A 196 6.07 5.54 -11.90
N VAL A 197 5.28 5.70 -12.94
CA VAL A 197 5.28 4.81 -14.11
C VAL A 197 5.91 5.51 -15.31
N LEU A 198 6.79 4.78 -16.01
CA LEU A 198 7.35 5.16 -17.30
C LEU A 198 6.77 4.26 -18.40
N SER A 199 6.49 4.83 -19.57
CA SER A 199 6.14 4.08 -20.76
C SER A 199 7.35 3.93 -21.68
N GLY A 200 7.56 2.71 -22.17
CA GLY A 200 8.59 2.39 -23.18
C GLY A 200 8.15 2.66 -24.62
N THR A 201 7.01 3.32 -24.83
CA THR A 201 6.41 3.53 -26.18
C THR A 201 7.38 4.26 -27.14
N LYS A 202 8.08 5.28 -26.64
CA LYS A 202 9.08 6.02 -27.46
C LYS A 202 10.22 5.10 -27.94
N GLN A 203 10.71 4.22 -27.07
CA GLN A 203 11.84 3.31 -27.37
C GLN A 203 11.41 2.16 -28.28
N LYS A 204 10.18 1.73 -28.15
CA LYS A 204 9.61 0.66 -29.00
C LYS A 204 9.65 1.01 -30.50
N GLN A 205 9.54 2.29 -30.85
CA GLN A 205 9.65 2.78 -32.23
C GLN A 205 11.04 2.49 -32.85
N PHE A 206 12.05 2.34 -31.99
CA PHE A 206 13.42 2.00 -32.40
C PHE A 206 13.76 0.52 -32.19
N GLY A 207 12.74 -0.34 -31.97
CA GLY A 207 12.93 -1.77 -31.77
C GLY A 207 13.38 -2.16 -30.36
N VAL A 208 13.42 -1.22 -29.40
CA VAL A 208 13.82 -1.47 -28.01
C VAL A 208 12.59 -1.70 -27.16
N ARG A 209 12.46 -2.89 -26.58
CA ARG A 209 11.35 -3.25 -25.68
C ARG A 209 11.69 -2.91 -24.23
N THR A 210 10.66 -2.74 -23.41
CA THR A 210 10.80 -2.51 -21.97
C THR A 210 11.65 -3.61 -21.29
N LEU A 211 11.50 -4.88 -21.71
CA LEU A 211 12.32 -5.98 -21.21
C LEU A 211 13.80 -5.81 -21.56
N ASP A 212 14.12 -5.26 -22.73
CA ASP A 212 15.51 -5.05 -23.15
C ASP A 212 16.16 -3.96 -22.26
N MET A 213 15.41 -2.90 -21.94
CA MET A 213 15.84 -1.87 -20.99
C MET A 213 16.04 -2.45 -19.59
N ALA A 214 15.12 -3.27 -19.11
CA ALA A 214 15.22 -3.93 -17.81
C ALA A 214 16.47 -4.82 -17.71
N LYS A 215 16.75 -5.61 -18.74
CA LYS A 215 17.98 -6.41 -18.83
C LYS A 215 19.23 -5.53 -18.84
N ARG A 216 19.19 -4.42 -19.56
CA ARG A 216 20.34 -3.50 -19.64
C ARG A 216 20.64 -2.84 -18.28
N LEU A 217 19.65 -2.57 -17.46
CA LEU A 217 19.85 -2.07 -16.10
C LEU A 217 20.68 -3.04 -15.25
N LEU A 218 20.51 -4.35 -15.43
CA LEU A 218 21.32 -5.38 -14.73
C LEU A 218 22.80 -5.26 -15.08
N ASP A 219 23.14 -4.92 -16.33
CA ASP A 219 24.54 -4.74 -16.75
C ASP A 219 25.21 -3.56 -16.01
N PHE A 220 24.42 -2.60 -15.55
CA PHE A 220 24.88 -1.47 -14.73
C PHE A 220 24.78 -1.77 -13.22
N GLY A 221 24.48 -3.01 -12.81
CA GLY A 221 24.32 -3.37 -11.41
C GLY A 221 23.06 -2.82 -10.76
N VAL A 222 22.09 -2.38 -11.55
CA VAL A 222 20.80 -1.84 -11.07
C VAL A 222 19.74 -2.93 -11.16
N HIS A 223 19.08 -3.21 -10.05
CA HIS A 223 17.92 -4.10 -10.06
C HIS A 223 16.77 -3.42 -10.82
N PRO A 224 16.23 -4.02 -11.90
CA PRO A 224 15.19 -3.37 -12.68
C PRO A 224 13.88 -3.28 -11.92
N PRO A 225 13.06 -2.24 -12.21
CA PRO A 225 11.69 -2.17 -11.69
C PRO A 225 10.82 -3.26 -12.31
N THR A 226 9.63 -3.45 -11.75
CA THR A 226 8.59 -4.30 -12.36
C THR A 226 8.21 -3.74 -13.72
N ILE A 227 8.09 -4.60 -14.71
CA ILE A 227 7.73 -4.25 -16.09
C ILE A 227 6.36 -4.85 -16.45
N TYR A 228 5.66 -4.19 -17.38
CA TYR A 228 4.31 -4.56 -17.85
C TYR A 228 3.25 -4.56 -16.73
N PHE A 229 3.49 -3.82 -15.67
CA PHE A 229 2.56 -3.59 -14.58
C PHE A 229 2.87 -2.21 -13.94
N PRO A 230 1.88 -1.37 -13.63
CA PRO A 230 0.43 -1.57 -13.86
C PRO A 230 -0.04 -1.30 -15.29
N LEU A 231 0.85 -0.87 -16.18
CA LEU A 231 0.55 -0.60 -17.58
C LEU A 231 1.28 -1.60 -18.48
N ASN A 232 0.58 -2.08 -19.53
CA ASN A 232 1.13 -2.96 -20.56
C ASN A 232 1.77 -2.15 -21.71
N VAL A 233 2.89 -1.49 -21.44
CA VAL A 233 3.58 -0.64 -22.41
C VAL A 233 5.06 -0.93 -22.51
#